data_db8ad4abb9f240a44c9fa5a6e660d341
#
_entry.id   db8ad4abb9f240a44c9fa5a6e660d341
#
_cell.length_a   1.000
_cell.length_b   1.000
_cell.length_c   1.000
_cell.angle_alpha   90.00
_cell.angle_beta   90.00
_cell.angle_gamma   90.00
#
_symmetry.space_group_name_H-M   'P 1'
#
loop_
_entity.id
_entity.type
_entity.pdbx_description
1 polymer ?
#
loop_
_entity_poly.entity_id
_entity_poly.type
_entity_poly.pdbx_seq_one_letter_code
_entity_poly.pdbx_strand_id
1 'polypeptide(L)'
;MEEAQRLREAVLDSLDRELDAGAIARHAYRSRTQFYRVFRAMIEETPFAMRRRLLLERAAWQLSRTPMAVTEIGLNANYGSLEAFTRAFRKAFGVSPSLYRRMGATFTHLHTVNGIHHHSATGHTKGMGRFMDLFDIFSGQESWHTRRLLDLAKPLADEQLDRPLDNQIRVFPWDGPDRSLRQLLDRMVQTKEAWAAALTGGSAPLFDNAPPEERTPSAMLARLEKADAAFHRVLTDVRDRGAWLDTFVDALCEPPETFTFGGMFAHVITFNAYRRMVAIDVLRALGVKVEGVGCPMEYVEGLVKA
;
A
#
# COMPACT_ATOMS: atom_id res chain seq x y z
N MET A 1 -11.77 -2.77 -17.96
CA MET A 1 -12.07 -3.01 -16.53
C MET A 1 -13.23 -4.00 -16.32
N GLU A 2 -14.36 -3.77 -16.92
CA GLU A 2 -15.59 -4.60 -16.76
C GLU A 2 -15.43 -6.06 -17.17
N GLU A 3 -14.66 -6.35 -18.22
CA GLU A 3 -14.41 -7.72 -18.69
C GLU A 3 -13.53 -8.54 -17.73
N ALA A 4 -12.44 -7.96 -17.23
CA ALA A 4 -11.59 -8.62 -16.24
C ALA A 4 -12.36 -8.93 -14.96
N GLN A 5 -13.26 -8.04 -14.56
CA GLN A 5 -14.11 -8.22 -13.40
C GLN A 5 -15.08 -9.41 -13.61
N ARG A 6 -15.77 -9.46 -14.74
CA ARG A 6 -16.69 -10.59 -15.07
C ARG A 6 -15.97 -11.94 -15.13
N LEU A 7 -14.78 -11.97 -15.72
CA LEU A 7 -13.99 -13.20 -15.81
C LEU A 7 -13.55 -13.69 -14.43
N ARG A 8 -13.15 -12.77 -13.56
CA ARG A 8 -12.78 -13.06 -12.17
C ARG A 8 -13.99 -13.56 -11.38
N GLU A 9 -15.11 -12.88 -11.45
CA GLU A 9 -16.36 -13.25 -10.79
C GLU A 9 -16.80 -14.67 -11.18
N ALA A 10 -16.70 -15.03 -12.44
CA ALA A 10 -17.00 -16.39 -12.90
C ALA A 10 -16.15 -17.48 -12.20
N VAL A 11 -14.89 -17.19 -11.87
CA VAL A 11 -14.06 -18.13 -11.09
C VAL A 11 -14.42 -18.10 -9.61
N LEU A 12 -14.66 -16.91 -9.04
CA LEU A 12 -15.02 -16.76 -7.64
C LEU A 12 -16.36 -17.46 -7.30
N ASP A 13 -17.36 -17.28 -8.14
CA ASP A 13 -18.69 -17.94 -8.02
C ASP A 13 -18.61 -19.46 -8.15
N SER A 14 -17.54 -19.97 -8.78
CA SER A 14 -17.29 -21.38 -8.92
C SER A 14 -16.72 -22.05 -7.66
N LEU A 15 -16.27 -21.27 -6.67
CA LEU A 15 -15.60 -21.84 -5.49
C LEU A 15 -16.53 -22.75 -4.67
N ASP A 16 -17.82 -22.45 -4.61
CA ASP A 16 -18.82 -23.19 -3.85
C ASP A 16 -19.59 -24.21 -4.70
N ARG A 17 -19.15 -24.44 -5.94
CA ARG A 17 -19.80 -25.36 -6.88
C ARG A 17 -18.80 -26.35 -7.43
N GLU A 18 -19.23 -27.60 -7.63
CA GLU A 18 -18.48 -28.56 -8.45
C GLU A 18 -18.65 -28.20 -9.94
N LEU A 19 -17.89 -27.20 -10.41
CA LEU A 19 -17.92 -26.80 -11.80
C LEU A 19 -16.65 -27.27 -12.51
N ASP A 20 -16.84 -27.88 -13.68
CA ASP A 20 -15.73 -28.13 -14.61
C ASP A 20 -15.31 -26.82 -15.32
N ALA A 21 -14.15 -26.87 -15.97
CA ALA A 21 -13.63 -25.72 -16.71
C ALA A 21 -14.54 -25.26 -17.86
N GLY A 22 -15.36 -26.14 -18.42
CA GLY A 22 -16.32 -25.81 -19.44
C GLY A 22 -17.53 -25.07 -18.89
N ALA A 23 -17.97 -25.42 -17.70
CA ALA A 23 -19.07 -24.74 -17.01
C ALA A 23 -18.67 -23.30 -16.63
N ILE A 24 -17.43 -23.09 -16.12
CA ILE A 24 -16.91 -21.76 -15.81
C ILE A 24 -16.82 -20.89 -17.08
N ALA A 25 -16.33 -21.46 -18.20
CA ALA A 25 -16.23 -20.76 -19.46
C ALA A 25 -17.62 -20.35 -20.02
N ARG A 26 -18.62 -21.23 -19.91
CA ARG A 26 -20.01 -20.92 -20.30
C ARG A 26 -20.63 -19.81 -19.46
N HIS A 27 -20.30 -19.76 -18.18
CA HIS A 27 -20.74 -18.67 -17.28
C HIS A 27 -20.16 -17.32 -17.69
N ALA A 28 -18.95 -17.31 -18.28
CA ALA A 28 -18.33 -16.12 -18.85
C ALA A 28 -18.73 -15.83 -20.31
N TYR A 29 -19.71 -16.54 -20.86
CA TYR A 29 -20.20 -16.41 -22.27
C TYR A 29 -19.11 -16.60 -23.34
N ARG A 30 -18.15 -17.50 -23.11
CA ARG A 30 -17.00 -17.73 -23.99
C ARG A 30 -16.77 -19.22 -24.28
N SER A 31 -16.10 -19.50 -25.40
CA SER A 31 -15.52 -20.83 -25.58
C SER A 31 -14.41 -21.08 -24.54
N ARG A 32 -14.21 -22.34 -24.16
CA ARG A 32 -13.18 -22.73 -23.18
C ARG A 32 -11.80 -22.17 -23.53
N THR A 33 -11.36 -22.32 -24.77
CA THR A 33 -10.02 -21.88 -25.22
C THR A 33 -9.89 -20.36 -25.17
N GLN A 34 -10.92 -19.64 -25.59
CA GLN A 34 -10.94 -18.18 -25.57
C GLN A 34 -10.97 -17.65 -24.13
N PHE A 35 -11.78 -18.27 -23.26
CA PHE A 35 -11.84 -17.94 -21.84
C PHE A 35 -10.45 -18.07 -21.17
N TYR A 36 -9.78 -19.22 -21.37
CA TYR A 36 -8.45 -19.43 -20.79
C TYR A 36 -7.42 -18.43 -21.28
N ARG A 37 -7.40 -18.14 -22.59
CA ARG A 37 -6.45 -17.18 -23.18
C ARG A 37 -6.66 -15.77 -22.65
N VAL A 38 -7.89 -15.29 -22.65
CA VAL A 38 -8.24 -13.94 -22.20
C VAL A 38 -8.05 -13.81 -20.69
N PHE A 39 -8.51 -14.81 -19.92
CA PHE A 39 -8.33 -14.83 -18.47
C PHE A 39 -6.85 -14.74 -18.09
N ARG A 40 -6.00 -15.58 -18.70
CA ARG A 40 -4.56 -15.56 -18.42
C ARG A 40 -3.89 -14.24 -18.82
N ALA A 41 -4.32 -13.62 -19.89
CA ALA A 41 -3.79 -12.33 -20.33
C ALA A 41 -4.18 -11.16 -19.40
N MET A 42 -5.36 -11.23 -18.75
CA MET A 42 -5.88 -10.14 -17.92
C MET A 42 -5.62 -10.36 -16.42
N ILE A 43 -5.55 -11.62 -15.98
CA ILE A 43 -5.43 -11.99 -14.55
C ILE A 43 -4.03 -12.55 -14.22
N GLU A 44 -3.20 -12.80 -15.24
CA GLU A 44 -1.84 -13.35 -15.14
C GLU A 44 -1.75 -14.76 -14.50
N GLU A 45 -2.90 -15.40 -14.32
CA GLU A 45 -3.04 -16.74 -13.78
C GLU A 45 -4.09 -17.51 -14.61
N THR A 46 -4.02 -18.85 -14.67
CA THR A 46 -5.11 -19.59 -15.33
C THR A 46 -6.32 -19.70 -14.39
N PRO A 47 -7.57 -19.78 -14.94
CA PRO A 47 -8.78 -19.90 -14.11
C PRO A 47 -8.70 -21.05 -13.11
N PHE A 48 -8.12 -22.18 -13.53
CA PHE A 48 -8.00 -23.37 -12.72
C PHE A 48 -6.93 -23.23 -11.61
N ALA A 49 -5.80 -22.59 -11.93
CA ALA A 49 -4.76 -22.31 -10.94
C ALA A 49 -5.27 -21.35 -9.87
N MET A 50 -5.92 -20.26 -10.27
CA MET A 50 -6.55 -19.30 -9.36
C MET A 50 -7.58 -19.97 -8.46
N ARG A 51 -8.53 -20.75 -9.04
CA ARG A 51 -9.54 -21.47 -8.26
C ARG A 51 -8.91 -22.41 -7.23
N ARG A 52 -7.95 -23.23 -7.67
CA ARG A 52 -7.24 -24.17 -6.78
C ARG A 52 -6.52 -23.46 -5.65
N ARG A 53 -5.85 -22.35 -5.92
CA ARG A 53 -5.15 -21.54 -4.94
C ARG A 53 -6.13 -20.96 -3.91
N LEU A 54 -7.22 -20.35 -4.36
CA LEU A 54 -8.25 -19.78 -3.48
C LEU A 54 -8.91 -20.83 -2.58
N LEU A 55 -9.15 -22.05 -3.09
CA LEU A 55 -9.67 -23.16 -2.29
C LEU A 55 -8.66 -23.61 -1.21
N LEU A 56 -7.36 -23.61 -1.51
CA LEU A 56 -6.33 -23.90 -0.52
C LEU A 56 -6.18 -22.78 0.53
N GLU A 57 -6.31 -21.53 0.15
CA GLU A 57 -6.34 -20.40 1.08
C GLU A 57 -7.56 -20.46 1.99
N ARG A 58 -8.74 -20.78 1.44
CA ARG A 58 -9.96 -21.06 2.23
C ARG A 58 -9.74 -22.18 3.23
N ALA A 59 -9.12 -23.26 2.80
CA ALA A 59 -8.79 -24.38 3.68
C ALA A 59 -7.82 -23.97 4.80
N ALA A 60 -6.79 -23.18 4.51
CA ALA A 60 -5.87 -22.67 5.51
C ALA A 60 -6.58 -21.79 6.55
N TRP A 61 -7.50 -20.94 6.11
CA TRP A 61 -8.33 -20.15 7.01
C TRP A 61 -9.22 -21.04 7.88
N GLN A 62 -9.92 -22.04 7.31
CA GLN A 62 -10.76 -22.98 8.06
C GLN A 62 -9.95 -23.76 9.10
N LEU A 63 -8.76 -24.23 8.74
CA LEU A 63 -7.84 -24.92 9.66
C LEU A 63 -7.46 -24.05 10.86
N SER A 64 -7.28 -22.75 10.65
CA SER A 64 -6.82 -21.78 11.68
C SER A 64 -7.97 -21.27 12.56
N ARG A 65 -9.19 -21.23 12.05
CA ARG A 65 -10.30 -20.47 12.67
C ARG A 65 -11.52 -21.32 13.03
N THR A 66 -11.56 -22.57 12.60
CA THR A 66 -12.72 -23.46 12.86
C THR A 66 -12.29 -24.81 13.42
N PRO A 67 -13.18 -25.47 14.19
CA PRO A 67 -12.95 -26.86 14.66
C PRO A 67 -13.25 -27.92 13.58
N MET A 68 -13.62 -27.52 12.36
CA MET A 68 -14.01 -28.41 11.27
C MET A 68 -12.96 -29.50 11.03
N ALA A 69 -13.39 -30.75 10.78
CA ALA A 69 -12.47 -31.85 10.55
C ALA A 69 -11.59 -31.62 9.30
N VAL A 70 -10.33 -32.06 9.35
CA VAL A 70 -9.40 -31.90 8.22
C VAL A 70 -9.91 -32.58 6.95
N THR A 71 -10.59 -33.72 7.10
CA THR A 71 -11.24 -34.46 6.01
C THR A 71 -12.34 -33.62 5.35
N GLU A 72 -13.18 -33.01 6.15
CA GLU A 72 -14.27 -32.13 5.69
C GLU A 72 -13.74 -30.90 4.97
N ILE A 73 -12.70 -30.28 5.51
CA ILE A 73 -12.01 -29.15 4.86
C ILE A 73 -11.43 -29.57 3.50
N GLY A 74 -10.86 -30.76 3.41
CA GLY A 74 -10.35 -31.31 2.16
C GLY A 74 -11.43 -31.52 1.11
N LEU A 75 -12.59 -32.03 1.51
CA LEU A 75 -13.76 -32.20 0.63
C LEU A 75 -14.29 -30.81 0.17
N ASN A 76 -14.42 -29.86 1.08
CA ASN A 76 -14.84 -28.49 0.77
C ASN A 76 -13.86 -27.76 -0.15
N ALA A 77 -12.59 -28.16 -0.17
CA ALA A 77 -11.57 -27.70 -1.09
C ALA A 77 -11.55 -28.47 -2.43
N ASN A 78 -12.58 -29.29 -2.68
CA ASN A 78 -12.76 -30.11 -3.89
C ASN A 78 -11.66 -31.15 -4.14
N TYR A 79 -11.15 -31.77 -3.07
CA TYR A 79 -10.26 -32.93 -3.17
C TYR A 79 -11.03 -34.22 -2.90
N GLY A 80 -10.90 -35.19 -3.81
CA GLY A 80 -11.59 -36.47 -3.70
C GLY A 80 -11.03 -37.41 -2.61
N SER A 81 -9.88 -37.07 -1.98
CA SER A 81 -9.33 -37.81 -0.85
C SER A 81 -8.50 -36.93 0.07
N LEU A 82 -8.36 -37.35 1.33
CA LEU A 82 -7.55 -36.69 2.33
C LEU A 82 -6.05 -36.67 1.93
N GLU A 83 -5.57 -37.72 1.29
CA GLU A 83 -4.17 -37.83 0.84
C GLU A 83 -3.89 -36.83 -0.27
N ALA A 84 -4.80 -36.68 -1.24
CA ALA A 84 -4.68 -35.73 -2.32
C ALA A 84 -4.69 -34.28 -1.78
N PHE A 85 -5.58 -33.96 -0.85
CA PHE A 85 -5.63 -32.70 -0.16
C PHE A 85 -4.33 -32.44 0.61
N THR A 86 -3.89 -33.40 1.43
CA THR A 86 -2.68 -33.28 2.25
C THR A 86 -1.44 -33.00 1.40
N ARG A 87 -1.28 -33.70 0.27
CA ARG A 87 -0.17 -33.45 -0.67
C ARG A 87 -0.22 -32.05 -1.27
N ALA A 88 -1.40 -31.63 -1.71
CA ALA A 88 -1.59 -30.32 -2.32
C ALA A 88 -1.37 -29.19 -1.31
N PHE A 89 -1.90 -29.33 -0.11
CA PHE A 89 -1.75 -28.37 0.97
C PHE A 89 -0.27 -28.26 1.42
N ARG A 90 0.40 -29.42 1.62
CA ARG A 90 1.83 -29.42 1.97
C ARG A 90 2.70 -28.79 0.89
N LYS A 91 2.38 -29.00 -0.39
CA LYS A 91 3.08 -28.35 -1.50
C LYS A 91 2.90 -26.81 -1.46
N ALA A 92 1.74 -26.33 -1.06
CA ALA A 92 1.40 -24.91 -1.04
C ALA A 92 1.92 -24.20 0.22
N PHE A 93 1.76 -24.78 1.42
CA PHE A 93 2.07 -24.16 2.70
C PHE A 93 3.31 -24.73 3.42
N GLY A 94 4.00 -25.70 2.81
CA GLY A 94 5.21 -26.31 3.37
C GLY A 94 4.98 -27.37 4.45
N VAL A 95 3.79 -27.42 5.06
CA VAL A 95 3.44 -28.33 6.16
C VAL A 95 2.11 -29.02 5.92
N SER A 96 1.86 -30.16 6.62
CA SER A 96 0.57 -30.85 6.51
C SER A 96 -0.56 -30.04 7.15
N PRO A 97 -1.84 -30.23 6.73
CA PRO A 97 -2.99 -29.53 7.31
C PRO A 97 -3.09 -29.68 8.83
N SER A 98 -2.88 -30.89 9.34
CA SER A 98 -2.92 -31.15 10.79
C SER A 98 -1.81 -30.44 11.56
N LEU A 99 -0.60 -30.37 10.99
CA LEU A 99 0.51 -29.62 11.60
C LEU A 99 0.25 -28.11 11.53
N TYR A 100 -0.25 -27.61 10.40
CA TYR A 100 -0.63 -26.21 10.22
C TYR A 100 -1.63 -25.75 11.30
N ARG A 101 -2.67 -26.56 11.58
CA ARG A 101 -3.62 -26.30 12.67
C ARG A 101 -2.95 -26.27 14.04
N ARG A 102 -2.12 -27.27 14.37
CA ARG A 102 -1.44 -27.35 15.67
C ARG A 102 -0.47 -26.19 15.93
N MET A 103 0.14 -25.67 14.89
CA MET A 103 1.04 -24.51 14.99
C MET A 103 0.30 -23.19 15.25
N GLY A 104 -1.03 -23.17 15.17
CA GLY A 104 -1.81 -21.95 15.28
C GLY A 104 -1.47 -20.94 14.16
N ALA A 105 -1.09 -21.45 12.98
CA ALA A 105 -0.66 -20.59 11.87
C ALA A 105 -1.78 -19.61 11.48
N THR A 106 -1.42 -18.34 11.32
CA THR A 106 -2.37 -17.26 10.97
C THR A 106 -2.25 -16.83 9.51
N PHE A 107 -1.16 -17.21 8.85
CA PHE A 107 -0.91 -16.86 7.46
C PHE A 107 -1.71 -17.76 6.53
N THR A 108 -2.70 -17.22 5.84
CA THR A 108 -3.64 -17.97 5.00
C THR A 108 -3.49 -17.73 3.50
N HIS A 109 -2.72 -16.74 3.09
CA HIS A 109 -2.56 -16.36 1.69
C HIS A 109 -1.33 -17.01 1.06
N LEU A 110 -1.44 -17.39 -0.20
CA LEU A 110 -0.35 -17.90 -1.03
C LEU A 110 0.16 -16.78 -1.94
N HIS A 111 1.43 -16.83 -2.30
CA HIS A 111 1.98 -15.88 -3.27
C HIS A 111 1.19 -15.94 -4.58
N THR A 112 0.81 -14.77 -5.09
CA THR A 112 0.13 -14.63 -6.37
C THR A 112 0.53 -13.32 -7.05
N VAL A 113 0.55 -13.33 -8.38
CA VAL A 113 0.87 -12.16 -9.21
C VAL A 113 -0.29 -11.18 -9.34
N ASN A 114 -1.53 -11.60 -9.07
CA ASN A 114 -2.73 -10.79 -9.28
C ASN A 114 -3.36 -10.22 -7.99
N GLY A 115 -2.76 -10.47 -6.83
CA GLY A 115 -3.23 -9.95 -5.53
C GLY A 115 -4.63 -10.42 -5.08
N ILE A 116 -5.25 -11.39 -5.79
CA ILE A 116 -6.58 -11.89 -5.46
C ILE A 116 -6.45 -13.04 -4.45
N HIS A 117 -7.00 -12.86 -3.26
CA HIS A 117 -6.97 -13.84 -2.18
C HIS A 117 -8.36 -14.21 -1.66
N HIS A 118 -8.47 -15.35 -0.95
CA HIS A 118 -9.69 -15.73 -0.25
C HIS A 118 -9.80 -14.97 1.08
N HIS A 119 -10.95 -14.32 1.30
CA HIS A 119 -11.29 -13.68 2.57
C HIS A 119 -12.59 -14.23 3.15
N SER A 120 -12.58 -14.54 4.43
CA SER A 120 -13.67 -15.25 5.12
C SER A 120 -14.94 -14.43 5.32
N ALA A 121 -14.84 -13.13 5.50
CA ALA A 121 -16.00 -12.28 5.86
C ALA A 121 -16.95 -12.01 4.69
N THR A 122 -16.44 -12.07 3.45
CA THR A 122 -17.19 -11.81 2.21
C THR A 122 -17.07 -12.92 1.18
N GLY A 123 -16.39 -14.01 1.53
CA GLY A 123 -16.02 -15.06 0.60
C GLY A 123 -14.88 -14.70 -0.35
N HIS A 124 -14.71 -13.43 -0.71
CA HIS A 124 -13.77 -13.02 -1.74
C HIS A 124 -13.21 -11.64 -1.47
N THR A 125 -11.93 -11.40 -1.76
CA THR A 125 -11.39 -10.04 -1.92
C THR A 125 -11.42 -9.61 -3.37
N LYS A 126 -11.81 -8.38 -3.59
CA LYS A 126 -11.48 -7.70 -4.85
C LYS A 126 -9.97 -7.49 -4.86
N GLY A 127 -9.25 -8.26 -5.65
CA GLY A 127 -7.87 -7.94 -5.97
C GLY A 127 -7.83 -6.60 -6.68
N MET A 128 -7.04 -5.69 -6.19
CA MET A 128 -6.70 -4.49 -6.95
C MET A 128 -5.80 -4.96 -8.09
N GLY A 129 -6.23 -4.77 -9.32
CA GLY A 129 -5.58 -5.25 -10.54
C GLY A 129 -4.28 -4.52 -10.90
N ARG A 130 -3.48 -4.17 -9.91
CA ARG A 130 -2.13 -3.64 -10.06
C ARG A 130 -1.33 -4.06 -8.84
N PHE A 131 -0.13 -4.56 -9.05
CA PHE A 131 0.83 -4.76 -7.98
C PHE A 131 1.05 -3.44 -7.25
N MET A 132 0.42 -3.28 -6.09
CA MET A 132 0.83 -2.31 -5.10
C MET A 132 1.48 -3.07 -3.96
N ASP A 133 2.77 -2.94 -3.84
CA ASP A 133 3.49 -3.42 -2.66
C ASP A 133 3.40 -2.40 -1.51
N LEU A 134 3.98 -2.72 -0.37
CA LEU A 134 3.97 -1.82 0.78
C LEU A 134 4.66 -0.49 0.48
N PHE A 135 5.68 -0.48 -0.39
CA PHE A 135 6.34 0.75 -0.80
C PHE A 135 5.37 1.67 -1.54
N ASP A 136 4.61 1.15 -2.53
CA ASP A 136 3.62 1.94 -3.27
C ASP A 136 2.53 2.49 -2.35
N ILE A 137 2.07 1.68 -1.37
CA ILE A 137 1.08 2.09 -0.39
C ILE A 137 1.63 3.21 0.52
N PHE A 138 2.81 3.02 1.10
CA PHE A 138 3.39 4.00 2.02
C PHE A 138 3.79 5.29 1.31
N SER A 139 4.42 5.19 0.14
CA SER A 139 4.82 6.35 -0.65
C SER A 139 3.60 7.13 -1.17
N GLY A 140 2.63 6.41 -1.72
CA GLY A 140 1.42 7.02 -2.27
C GLY A 140 0.54 7.68 -1.19
N GLN A 141 0.31 7.02 -0.05
CA GLN A 141 -0.49 7.58 1.03
C GLN A 141 0.15 8.82 1.66
N GLU A 142 1.48 8.83 1.78
CA GLU A 142 2.20 9.96 2.33
C GLU A 142 2.06 11.19 1.42
N SER A 143 2.31 11.04 0.12
CA SER A 143 2.12 12.10 -0.88
C SER A 143 0.68 12.57 -0.95
N TRP A 144 -0.28 11.64 -0.92
CA TRP A 144 -1.71 11.96 -0.97
C TRP A 144 -2.15 12.78 0.25
N HIS A 145 -1.73 12.40 1.46
CA HIS A 145 -2.07 13.14 2.66
C HIS A 145 -1.44 14.52 2.69
N THR A 146 -0.15 14.65 2.32
CA THR A 146 0.51 15.95 2.26
C THR A 146 -0.19 16.88 1.27
N ARG A 147 -0.56 16.36 0.09
CA ARG A 147 -1.33 17.11 -0.92
C ARG A 147 -2.68 17.57 -0.37
N ARG A 148 -3.42 16.71 0.30
CA ARG A 148 -4.72 17.04 0.92
C ARG A 148 -4.60 18.11 1.98
N LEU A 149 -3.57 18.10 2.82
CA LEU A 149 -3.33 19.14 3.82
C LEU A 149 -3.03 20.49 3.15
N LEU A 150 -2.21 20.50 2.10
CA LEU A 150 -1.92 21.70 1.33
C LEU A 150 -3.19 22.27 0.67
N ASP A 151 -4.04 21.41 0.10
CA ASP A 151 -5.32 21.84 -0.48
C ASP A 151 -6.25 22.44 0.57
N LEU A 152 -6.34 21.86 1.77
CA LEU A 152 -7.11 22.40 2.88
C LEU A 152 -6.58 23.74 3.41
N ALA A 153 -5.27 23.97 3.26
CA ALA A 153 -4.62 25.20 3.68
C ALA A 153 -4.72 26.35 2.65
N LYS A 154 -5.03 26.08 1.37
CA LYS A 154 -5.10 27.10 0.32
C LYS A 154 -6.02 28.30 0.62
N PRO A 155 -7.22 28.11 1.23
CA PRO A 155 -8.12 29.23 1.51
C PRO A 155 -7.75 30.06 2.76
N LEU A 156 -6.72 29.62 3.51
CA LEU A 156 -6.32 30.33 4.74
C LEU A 156 -5.51 31.58 4.42
N ALA A 157 -5.77 32.65 5.19
CA ALA A 157 -4.99 33.87 5.15
C ALA A 157 -3.59 33.66 5.75
N ASP A 158 -2.63 34.52 5.38
CA ASP A 158 -1.26 34.44 5.89
C ASP A 158 -1.20 34.51 7.42
N GLU A 159 -2.00 35.34 8.05
CA GLU A 159 -2.09 35.45 9.50
C GLU A 159 -2.56 34.14 10.16
N GLN A 160 -3.38 33.36 9.49
CA GLN A 160 -3.82 32.04 9.98
C GLN A 160 -2.72 30.99 9.77
N LEU A 161 -2.04 31.02 8.63
CA LEU A 161 -0.95 30.11 8.31
C LEU A 161 0.26 30.34 9.23
N ASP A 162 0.55 31.59 9.58
CA ASP A 162 1.70 31.99 10.39
C ASP A 162 1.38 32.18 11.87
N ARG A 163 0.15 31.88 12.28
CA ARG A 163 -0.24 31.94 13.69
C ARG A 163 0.69 31.07 14.55
N PRO A 164 1.31 31.64 15.60
CA PRO A 164 2.22 30.92 16.46
C PRO A 164 1.53 29.69 17.08
N LEU A 165 2.20 28.54 17.01
CA LEU A 165 1.76 27.30 17.65
C LEU A 165 2.47 27.14 19.00
N ASP A 166 1.68 26.81 20.02
CA ASP A 166 2.20 26.32 21.30
C ASP A 166 2.53 24.82 21.18
N ASN A 167 3.43 24.51 20.23
CA ASN A 167 3.85 23.15 19.96
C ASN A 167 5.22 22.90 20.59
N GLN A 168 5.27 21.96 21.53
CA GLN A 168 6.51 21.53 22.19
C GLN A 168 7.11 20.28 21.52
N ILE A 169 6.43 19.73 20.51
CA ILE A 169 6.89 18.51 19.82
C ILE A 169 8.05 18.89 18.90
N ARG A 170 9.21 18.33 19.18
CA ARG A 170 10.38 18.37 18.31
C ARG A 170 10.37 17.11 17.47
N VAL A 171 10.27 17.27 16.16
CA VAL A 171 10.36 16.13 15.23
C VAL A 171 11.79 15.58 15.19
N PHE A 172 12.78 16.46 15.21
CA PHE A 172 14.19 16.10 15.31
C PHE A 172 14.85 16.69 16.56
N PRO A 173 15.80 15.97 17.20
CA PRO A 173 16.53 16.47 18.37
C PRO A 173 17.31 17.77 18.08
N TRP A 174 17.80 17.94 16.87
CA TRP A 174 18.61 19.08 16.42
C TRP A 174 17.79 20.23 15.86
N ASP A 175 16.51 20.02 15.61
CA ASP A 175 15.61 21.01 15.06
C ASP A 175 14.68 21.55 16.16
N GLY A 176 14.24 22.80 16.02
CA GLY A 176 13.26 23.37 16.92
C GLY A 176 11.85 22.81 16.67
N PRO A 177 10.91 23.05 17.58
CA PRO A 177 9.51 22.72 17.31
C PRO A 177 9.00 23.54 16.12
N ASP A 178 8.13 22.96 15.30
CA ASP A 178 7.45 23.67 14.24
C ASP A 178 6.52 24.75 14.84
N ARG A 179 6.69 26.01 14.39
CA ARG A 179 6.12 27.19 15.07
C ARG A 179 4.85 27.72 14.42
N SER A 180 4.49 27.25 13.22
CA SER A 180 3.29 27.65 12.50
C SER A 180 2.81 26.53 11.57
N LEU A 181 1.56 26.63 11.14
CA LEU A 181 1.02 25.69 10.14
C LEU A 181 1.82 25.76 8.84
N ARG A 182 2.19 26.98 8.40
CA ARG A 182 3.03 27.16 7.21
C ARG A 182 4.35 26.41 7.35
N GLN A 183 5.02 26.53 8.47
CA GLN A 183 6.29 25.85 8.69
C GLN A 183 6.13 24.31 8.73
N LEU A 184 5.09 23.80 9.35
CA LEU A 184 4.77 22.37 9.36
C LEU A 184 4.64 21.82 7.93
N LEU A 185 3.80 22.47 7.12
CA LEU A 185 3.52 22.05 5.75
C LEU A 185 4.76 22.19 4.86
N ASP A 186 5.49 23.29 4.99
CA ASP A 186 6.71 23.51 4.23
C ASP A 186 7.78 22.46 4.55
N ARG A 187 8.01 22.13 5.82
CA ARG A 187 8.96 21.10 6.24
C ARG A 187 8.57 19.68 5.78
N MET A 188 7.28 19.38 5.62
CA MET A 188 6.86 18.12 5.01
C MET A 188 7.30 18.01 3.55
N VAL A 189 7.21 19.12 2.81
CA VAL A 189 7.68 19.20 1.41
C VAL A 189 9.21 19.18 1.36
N GLN A 190 9.87 20.02 2.16
CA GLN A 190 11.32 20.14 2.21
C GLN A 190 12.03 18.85 2.59
N THR A 191 11.43 18.02 3.45
CA THR A 191 11.98 16.70 3.78
C THR A 191 12.15 15.84 2.53
N LYS A 192 11.18 15.84 1.63
CA LYS A 192 11.29 15.11 0.35
C LYS A 192 12.25 15.78 -0.64
N GLU A 193 12.24 17.12 -0.72
CA GLU A 193 13.16 17.87 -1.57
C GLU A 193 14.61 17.60 -1.18
N ALA A 194 14.92 17.63 0.12
CA ALA A 194 16.25 17.35 0.63
C ALA A 194 16.72 15.93 0.25
N TRP A 195 15.92 14.93 0.52
CA TRP A 195 16.27 13.56 0.17
C TRP A 195 16.32 13.32 -1.35
N ALA A 196 15.40 13.92 -2.10
CA ALA A 196 15.47 13.87 -3.56
C ALA A 196 16.77 14.50 -4.10
N ALA A 197 17.17 15.64 -3.53
CA ALA A 197 18.43 16.30 -3.89
C ALA A 197 19.65 15.44 -3.52
N ALA A 198 19.71 14.89 -2.31
CA ALA A 198 20.78 13.99 -1.87
C ALA A 198 20.92 12.77 -2.79
N LEU A 199 19.80 12.18 -3.22
CA LEU A 199 19.79 11.00 -4.08
C LEU A 199 20.10 11.28 -5.55
N THR A 200 19.85 12.49 -6.03
CA THR A 200 20.03 12.84 -7.45
C THR A 200 21.19 13.79 -7.72
N GLY A 201 21.94 14.17 -6.69
CA GLY A 201 23.02 15.16 -6.78
C GLY A 201 22.53 16.59 -7.02
N GLY A 202 21.30 16.89 -6.57
CA GLY A 202 20.71 18.23 -6.63
C GLY A 202 21.21 19.15 -5.51
N SER A 203 20.77 20.42 -5.55
CA SER A 203 21.03 21.40 -4.49
C SER A 203 20.07 21.20 -3.32
N ALA A 204 20.56 21.42 -2.10
CA ALA A 204 19.72 21.43 -0.90
C ALA A 204 18.60 22.47 -1.02
N PRO A 205 17.40 22.20 -0.48
CA PRO A 205 16.35 23.20 -0.41
C PRO A 205 16.75 24.34 0.55
N LEU A 206 16.14 25.51 0.35
CA LEU A 206 16.44 26.71 1.17
C LEU A 206 15.88 26.62 2.60
N PHE A 207 15.20 25.55 2.95
CA PHE A 207 14.52 25.33 4.24
C PHE A 207 13.69 26.58 4.64
N ASP A 208 13.79 27.01 5.91
CA ASP A 208 13.03 28.14 6.44
C ASP A 208 13.41 29.50 5.79
N ASN A 209 14.44 29.54 4.96
CA ASN A 209 14.91 30.71 4.24
C ASN A 209 14.34 30.84 2.82
N ALA A 210 13.43 29.97 2.42
CA ALA A 210 12.74 30.12 1.14
C ALA A 210 11.90 31.42 1.12
N PRO A 211 11.84 32.14 -0.02
CA PRO A 211 11.07 33.36 -0.13
C PRO A 211 9.57 33.11 0.11
N PRO A 212 8.84 34.11 0.65
CA PRO A 212 7.42 33.90 1.03
C PRO A 212 6.54 33.39 -0.11
N GLU A 213 6.77 33.81 -1.34
CA GLU A 213 6.03 33.34 -2.53
C GLU A 213 6.20 31.86 -2.80
N GLU A 214 7.31 31.25 -2.43
CA GLU A 214 7.55 29.80 -2.54
C GLU A 214 6.96 29.01 -1.38
N ARG A 215 6.51 29.70 -0.33
CA ARG A 215 5.94 29.13 0.89
C ARG A 215 4.42 29.27 0.96
N THR A 216 3.75 29.63 -0.12
CA THR A 216 2.30 29.54 -0.22
C THR A 216 1.87 28.06 -0.38
N PRO A 217 0.68 27.65 0.10
CA PRO A 217 0.21 26.26 -0.07
C PRO A 217 0.21 25.81 -1.55
N SER A 218 -0.07 26.70 -2.48
CA SER A 218 -0.04 26.39 -3.91
C SER A 218 1.38 26.20 -4.45
N ALA A 219 2.34 27.00 -4.03
CA ALA A 219 3.74 26.84 -4.39
C ALA A 219 4.34 25.57 -3.76
N MET A 220 4.04 25.31 -2.50
CA MET A 220 4.41 24.05 -1.82
C MET A 220 3.87 22.82 -2.55
N LEU A 221 2.64 22.89 -3.08
CA LEU A 221 2.05 21.79 -3.85
C LEU A 221 2.84 21.52 -5.15
N ALA A 222 3.22 22.57 -5.87
CA ALA A 222 4.02 22.43 -7.09
C ALA A 222 5.44 21.89 -6.79
N ARG A 223 6.03 22.30 -5.66
CA ARG A 223 7.31 21.77 -5.16
C ARG A 223 7.18 20.28 -4.78
N LEU A 224 6.12 19.92 -4.06
CA LEU A 224 5.82 18.53 -3.69
C LEU A 224 5.72 17.62 -4.93
N GLU A 225 5.07 18.06 -5.99
CA GLU A 225 4.92 17.28 -7.23
C GLU A 225 6.28 16.94 -7.87
N LYS A 226 7.18 17.91 -7.89
CA LYS A 226 8.54 17.70 -8.40
C LYS A 226 9.36 16.76 -7.51
N ALA A 227 9.31 16.98 -6.19
CA ALA A 227 10.02 16.17 -5.22
C ALA A 227 9.50 14.72 -5.21
N ASP A 228 8.18 14.51 -5.24
CA ASP A 228 7.55 13.20 -5.34
C ASP A 228 8.00 12.44 -6.59
N ALA A 229 8.01 13.09 -7.74
CA ALA A 229 8.42 12.45 -9.00
C ALA A 229 9.89 11.99 -8.96
N ALA A 230 10.79 12.80 -8.40
CA ALA A 230 12.20 12.46 -8.26
C ALA A 230 12.42 11.37 -7.24
N PHE A 231 11.84 11.49 -6.06
CA PHE A 231 11.92 10.55 -4.95
C PHE A 231 11.36 9.17 -5.32
N HIS A 232 10.17 9.13 -5.90
CA HIS A 232 9.52 7.89 -6.32
C HIS A 232 10.31 7.15 -7.40
N ARG A 233 10.90 7.87 -8.36
CA ARG A 233 11.73 7.26 -9.42
C ARG A 233 12.91 6.51 -8.84
N VAL A 234 13.66 7.14 -7.93
CA VAL A 234 14.85 6.51 -7.32
C VAL A 234 14.44 5.32 -6.47
N LEU A 235 13.42 5.46 -5.65
CA LEU A 235 12.99 4.40 -4.75
C LEU A 235 12.30 3.23 -5.46
N THR A 236 11.69 3.47 -6.63
CA THR A 236 11.19 2.39 -7.49
C THR A 236 12.35 1.50 -7.96
N ASP A 237 13.47 2.09 -8.39
CA ASP A 237 14.66 1.32 -8.75
C ASP A 237 15.24 0.55 -7.55
N VAL A 238 15.32 1.18 -6.38
CA VAL A 238 15.76 0.52 -5.14
C VAL A 238 14.86 -0.67 -4.80
N ARG A 239 13.54 -0.52 -4.87
CA ARG A 239 12.57 -1.58 -4.66
C ARG A 239 12.76 -2.73 -5.65
N ASP A 240 12.84 -2.43 -6.93
CA ASP A 240 12.91 -3.43 -8.01
C ASP A 240 14.20 -4.26 -7.92
N ARG A 241 15.27 -3.68 -7.41
CA ARG A 241 16.53 -4.37 -7.12
C ARG A 241 16.59 -5.03 -5.74
N GLY A 242 15.61 -4.81 -4.87
CA GLY A 242 15.63 -5.27 -3.47
C GLY A 242 16.73 -4.62 -2.63
N ALA A 243 17.18 -3.42 -3.00
CA ALA A 243 18.37 -2.74 -2.50
C ALA A 243 18.10 -1.86 -1.25
N TRP A 244 17.12 -2.19 -0.43
CA TRP A 244 16.73 -1.38 0.74
C TRP A 244 17.82 -1.21 1.80
N LEU A 245 18.75 -2.18 1.89
CA LEU A 245 19.89 -2.15 2.79
C LEU A 245 21.15 -1.57 2.15
N ASP A 246 21.15 -1.29 0.86
CA ASP A 246 22.23 -0.58 0.21
C ASP A 246 22.34 0.83 0.78
N THR A 247 23.55 1.36 0.79
CA THR A 247 23.88 2.66 1.38
C THR A 247 24.21 3.70 0.31
N PHE A 248 23.94 4.95 0.63
CA PHE A 248 24.40 6.12 -0.11
C PHE A 248 24.99 7.15 0.85
N VAL A 249 25.85 8.02 0.33
CA VAL A 249 26.42 9.13 1.08
C VAL A 249 25.58 10.38 0.81
N ASP A 250 25.05 10.98 1.87
CA ASP A 250 24.43 12.30 1.80
C ASP A 250 25.52 13.38 1.91
N ALA A 251 25.88 13.94 0.78
CA ALA A 251 26.87 15.00 0.69
C ALA A 251 26.33 16.39 1.11
N LEU A 252 25.02 16.51 1.39
CA LEU A 252 24.42 17.73 1.92
C LEU A 252 24.57 17.86 3.44
N CYS A 253 24.93 16.76 4.12
CA CYS A 253 25.32 16.78 5.53
C CYS A 253 26.74 17.32 5.72
N GLU A 254 26.99 18.00 6.84
CA GLU A 254 28.32 18.47 7.24
C GLU A 254 28.67 17.97 8.65
N PRO A 255 29.57 16.97 8.79
CA PRO A 255 30.24 16.19 7.72
C PRO A 255 29.27 15.29 6.94
N PRO A 256 29.65 14.83 5.72
CA PRO A 256 28.85 13.89 4.95
C PRO A 256 28.54 12.61 5.75
N GLU A 257 27.30 12.17 5.69
CA GLU A 257 26.81 10.98 6.43
C GLU A 257 26.35 9.88 5.47
N THR A 258 26.35 8.65 5.96
CA THR A 258 25.93 7.48 5.18
C THR A 258 24.62 6.94 5.71
N PHE A 259 23.66 6.75 4.80
CA PHE A 259 22.33 6.22 5.11
C PHE A 259 21.99 5.01 4.24
N THR A 260 21.13 4.13 4.74
CA THR A 260 20.50 3.11 3.91
C THR A 260 19.25 3.68 3.22
N PHE A 261 18.94 3.19 2.00
CA PHE A 261 17.71 3.62 1.32
C PHE A 261 16.45 3.31 2.12
N GLY A 262 16.38 2.14 2.76
CA GLY A 262 15.24 1.77 3.61
C GLY A 262 15.12 2.64 4.85
N GLY A 263 16.24 2.98 5.50
CA GLY A 263 16.28 3.89 6.66
C GLY A 263 15.78 5.28 6.31
N MET A 264 16.26 5.84 5.20
CA MET A 264 15.83 7.13 4.68
C MET A 264 14.33 7.13 4.32
N PHE A 265 13.81 6.09 3.64
CA PHE A 265 12.40 5.97 3.34
C PHE A 265 11.54 5.91 4.60
N ALA A 266 11.93 5.08 5.58
CA ALA A 266 11.24 4.99 6.87
C ALA A 266 11.24 6.34 7.61
N HIS A 267 12.36 7.08 7.55
CA HIS A 267 12.49 8.43 8.11
C HIS A 267 11.44 9.38 7.51
N VAL A 268 11.35 9.51 6.17
CA VAL A 268 10.39 10.38 5.50
C VAL A 268 8.96 10.05 5.93
N ILE A 269 8.58 8.77 5.87
CA ILE A 269 7.23 8.33 6.23
C ILE A 269 6.90 8.65 7.69
N THR A 270 7.83 8.36 8.61
CA THR A 270 7.60 8.52 10.05
C THR A 270 7.47 10.00 10.43
N PHE A 271 8.41 10.83 10.00
CA PHE A 271 8.44 12.23 10.43
C PHE A 271 7.35 13.07 9.77
N ASN A 272 7.01 12.80 8.51
CA ASN A 272 5.86 13.44 7.90
C ASN A 272 4.54 12.97 8.51
N ALA A 273 4.44 11.74 9.05
CA ALA A 273 3.28 11.32 9.81
C ALA A 273 3.11 12.13 11.10
N TYR A 274 4.18 12.42 11.85
CA TYR A 274 4.11 13.30 13.03
C TYR A 274 3.63 14.70 12.66
N ARG A 275 4.25 15.34 11.67
CA ARG A 275 3.86 16.68 11.22
C ARG A 275 2.42 16.71 10.72
N ARG A 276 1.99 15.68 10.00
CA ARG A 276 0.61 15.53 9.53
C ARG A 276 -0.39 15.59 10.68
N MET A 277 -0.16 14.85 11.77
CA MET A 277 -1.08 14.83 12.91
C MET A 277 -1.20 16.21 13.56
N VAL A 278 -0.08 16.90 13.74
CA VAL A 278 -0.09 18.28 14.27
C VAL A 278 -0.82 19.23 13.32
N ALA A 279 -0.55 19.15 12.02
CA ALA A 279 -1.22 19.99 11.02
C ALA A 279 -2.74 19.78 10.99
N ILE A 280 -3.22 18.54 11.15
CA ILE A 280 -4.65 18.21 11.25
C ILE A 280 -5.29 18.93 12.44
N ASP A 281 -4.64 18.88 13.61
CA ASP A 281 -5.17 19.52 14.82
C ASP A 281 -5.19 21.04 14.68
N VAL A 282 -4.14 21.63 14.09
CA VAL A 282 -4.09 23.09 13.82
C VAL A 282 -5.19 23.50 12.84
N LEU A 283 -5.38 22.77 11.74
CA LEU A 283 -6.44 23.05 10.76
C LEU A 283 -7.82 23.00 11.42
N ARG A 284 -8.08 22.01 12.27
CA ARG A 284 -9.35 21.92 13.05
C ARG A 284 -9.52 23.09 13.99
N ALA A 285 -8.46 23.49 14.69
CA ALA A 285 -8.48 24.66 15.58
C ALA A 285 -8.71 25.99 14.83
N LEU A 286 -8.37 26.07 13.55
CA LEU A 286 -8.69 27.18 12.65
C LEU A 286 -10.10 27.08 12.03
N GLY A 287 -10.90 26.09 12.40
CA GLY A 287 -12.26 25.89 11.89
C GLY A 287 -12.35 25.19 10.53
N VAL A 288 -11.24 24.67 10.02
CA VAL A 288 -11.23 23.92 8.76
C VAL A 288 -11.82 22.54 8.98
N LYS A 289 -12.78 22.14 8.13
CA LYS A 289 -13.34 20.81 8.13
C LYS A 289 -12.33 19.81 7.56
N VAL A 290 -11.73 19.02 8.43
CA VAL A 290 -10.74 18.00 8.08
C VAL A 290 -11.40 16.62 8.12
N GLU A 291 -11.79 16.11 6.95
CA GLU A 291 -12.39 14.78 6.77
C GLU A 291 -11.58 13.98 5.76
N GLY A 292 -11.49 12.67 5.98
CA GLY A 292 -10.80 11.77 5.07
C GLY A 292 -9.30 12.05 4.97
N VAL A 293 -8.67 12.53 6.07
CA VAL A 293 -7.24 12.82 6.11
C VAL A 293 -6.66 12.36 7.44
N GLY A 294 -5.67 11.48 7.40
CA GLY A 294 -4.94 11.04 8.58
C GLY A 294 -4.70 9.54 8.62
N CYS A 295 -5.68 8.75 8.28
CA CYS A 295 -5.55 7.30 8.26
C CYS A 295 -5.08 6.78 6.89
N PRO A 296 -4.04 5.93 6.81
CA PRO A 296 -3.61 5.31 5.55
C PRO A 296 -4.72 4.53 4.83
N MET A 297 -5.71 4.02 5.58
CA MET A 297 -6.84 3.28 5.02
C MET A 297 -7.72 4.14 4.10
N GLU A 298 -7.83 5.44 4.37
CA GLU A 298 -8.59 6.37 3.52
C GLU A 298 -7.99 6.49 2.11
N TYR A 299 -6.67 6.48 2.02
CA TYR A 299 -5.96 6.43 0.73
C TYR A 299 -6.25 5.12 -0.02
N VAL A 300 -6.11 3.99 0.68
CA VAL A 300 -6.34 2.66 0.08
C VAL A 300 -7.80 2.50 -0.37
N GLU A 301 -8.77 2.97 0.41
CA GLU A 301 -10.18 2.96 0.02
C GLU A 301 -10.46 3.82 -1.23
N GLY A 302 -9.78 4.95 -1.37
CA GLY A 302 -9.86 5.80 -2.56
C GLY A 302 -9.38 5.09 -3.81
N LEU A 303 -8.30 4.31 -3.71
CA LEU A 303 -7.76 3.50 -4.82
C LEU A 303 -8.69 2.36 -5.24
N VAL A 304 -9.42 1.78 -4.29
CA VAL A 304 -10.37 0.68 -4.59
C VAL A 304 -11.63 1.19 -5.30
N LYS A 305 -12.01 2.45 -5.05
CA LYS A 305 -13.20 3.08 -5.64
C LYS A 305 -12.93 3.75 -7.00
N ALA A 306 -11.67 4.03 -7.33
CA ALA A 306 -11.24 4.62 -8.61
C ALA A 306 -10.98 3.54 -9.67
#